data_4a72daf91db6225c1b106f8d845e930f
#
_entry.id   4a72daf91db6225c1b106f8d845e930f
#
_cell.length_a   1.000
_cell.length_b   1.000
_cell.length_c   1.000
_cell.angle_alpha   90.00
_cell.angle_beta   90.00
_cell.angle_gamma   90.00
#
_symmetry.space_group_name_H-M   'P 1'
#
loop_
_entity.id
_entity.type
_entity.pdbx_description
1 polymer ?
#
loop_
_entity_poly.entity_id
_entity_poly.type
_entity_poly.pdbx_seq_one_letter_code
_entity_poly.pdbx_strand_id
1 'polypeptide(L)'
;MLSLSNGVISIRVDENLGGEIRSIKMGKSEFLADFDWSSPIQSSKSSTYGSAILDWLSEYRGGWQVLFPNAGNENTVMGVPLPFHGEFGRTETTVVSKKKSELVIKAGTRLPLVLTRTYKLVPNKPILQIKQSVSNESDSPIPFIWGEHPAFSLPRGSKINLPTGPILVDANEMGELQDVKPGSTGTWPTVPDRVGGQIDLSVVPEADIERLCYLHDRPEGWAAMQHGKKVIGISWDLEAFPHLWFWQEIGGKGFPWFGRAQITAIEPASTWPSFGLEAAVKSGQAFYLKPGEVRSAWTTFSVSTVAAKDIMKIKSVDSKGIFH
;
A
#
# COMPACT_ATOMS: atom_id res chain seq x y z
N MET A 1 -10.49 4.90 16.83
CA MET A 1 -9.02 4.83 16.54
C MET A 1 -8.28 4.21 17.72
N LEU A 2 -7.55 3.13 17.49
CA LEU A 2 -6.88 2.31 18.49
C LEU A 2 -5.36 2.54 18.45
N SER A 3 -4.72 2.60 19.64
CA SER A 3 -3.27 2.79 19.75
C SER A 3 -2.59 1.54 20.30
N LEU A 4 -1.44 1.20 19.72
CA LEU A 4 -0.52 0.16 20.20
C LEU A 4 0.86 0.76 20.43
N SER A 5 1.59 0.26 21.44
CA SER A 5 2.97 0.66 21.71
C SER A 5 3.74 -0.45 22.41
N ASN A 6 5.02 -0.60 22.04
CA ASN A 6 5.99 -1.46 22.75
C ASN A 6 7.07 -0.65 23.47
N GLY A 7 6.93 0.69 23.54
CA GLY A 7 7.90 1.60 24.13
C GLY A 7 9.00 2.09 23.17
N VAL A 8 9.19 1.44 22.03
CA VAL A 8 10.17 1.82 20.98
C VAL A 8 9.46 2.42 19.77
N ILE A 9 8.41 1.76 19.32
CA ILE A 9 7.56 2.17 18.20
C ILE A 9 6.10 2.18 18.65
N SER A 10 5.29 3.04 18.07
CA SER A 10 3.84 3.09 18.27
C SER A 10 3.11 3.21 16.96
N ILE A 11 1.89 2.66 16.90
CA ILE A 11 0.99 2.80 15.76
C ILE A 11 -0.40 3.26 16.22
N ARG A 12 -1.13 3.92 15.31
CA ARG A 12 -2.56 4.18 15.45
C ARG A 12 -3.29 3.49 14.32
N VAL A 13 -4.32 2.75 14.67
CA VAL A 13 -5.14 1.97 13.73
C VAL A 13 -6.58 2.48 13.79
N ASP A 14 -7.19 2.74 12.64
CA ASP A 14 -8.59 3.15 12.55
C ASP A 14 -9.47 1.92 12.29
N GLU A 15 -10.14 1.45 13.32
CA GLU A 15 -11.03 0.30 13.28
C GLU A 15 -12.29 0.53 12.43
N ASN A 16 -12.65 1.80 12.18
CA ASN A 16 -13.81 2.17 11.36
C ASN A 16 -13.50 2.22 9.86
N LEU A 17 -12.21 2.16 9.50
CA LEU A 17 -11.71 2.24 8.13
C LEU A 17 -10.83 1.02 7.81
N GLY A 18 -11.40 -0.18 7.87
CA GLY A 18 -10.70 -1.43 7.52
C GLY A 18 -9.45 -1.72 8.33
N GLY A 19 -9.29 -1.09 9.49
CA GLY A 19 -8.05 -1.20 10.26
C GLY A 19 -6.87 -0.48 9.62
N GLU A 20 -7.11 0.60 8.91
CA GLU A 20 -6.06 1.43 8.31
C GLU A 20 -5.07 1.91 9.38
N ILE A 21 -3.78 1.77 9.12
CA ILE A 21 -2.75 2.31 10.00
C ILE A 21 -2.57 3.80 9.66
N ARG A 22 -3.01 4.67 10.56
CA ARG A 22 -2.94 6.14 10.38
C ARG A 22 -1.60 6.74 10.78
N SER A 23 -0.81 6.02 11.56
CA SER A 23 0.45 6.54 12.10
C SER A 23 1.37 5.40 12.49
N ILE A 24 2.65 5.53 12.14
CA ILE A 24 3.75 4.71 12.63
C ILE A 24 4.84 5.65 13.14
N LYS A 25 5.08 5.67 14.47
CA LYS A 25 6.03 6.60 15.10
C LYS A 25 7.16 5.90 15.83
N MET A 26 8.37 6.46 15.69
CA MET A 26 9.51 6.18 16.56
C MET A 26 10.08 7.51 17.07
N GLY A 27 9.87 7.79 18.35
CA GLY A 27 10.16 9.10 18.94
C GLY A 27 9.35 10.22 18.27
N LYS A 28 10.03 11.21 17.68
CA LYS A 28 9.41 12.34 16.96
C LYS A 28 9.19 12.05 15.47
N SER A 29 9.69 10.93 14.94
CA SER A 29 9.56 10.59 13.52
C SER A 29 8.23 9.92 13.25
N GLU A 30 7.41 10.49 12.38
CA GLU A 30 6.27 9.87 11.72
C GLU A 30 6.74 9.34 10.36
N PHE A 31 6.33 8.13 9.97
CA PHE A 31 6.79 7.50 8.74
C PHE A 31 5.74 7.49 7.63
N LEU A 32 4.46 7.57 7.99
CA LEU A 32 3.37 7.61 7.02
C LEU A 32 2.97 9.05 6.70
N ALA A 33 2.51 9.26 5.48
CA ALA A 33 1.79 10.47 5.12
C ALA A 33 0.45 10.51 5.88
N ASP A 34 0.10 11.66 6.44
CA ASP A 34 -1.17 11.88 7.13
C ASP A 34 -1.70 13.26 6.74
N PHE A 35 -2.81 13.28 6.02
CA PHE A 35 -3.44 14.48 5.51
C PHE A 35 -4.75 14.74 6.23
N ASP A 36 -4.92 15.95 6.73
CA ASP A 36 -6.16 16.40 7.39
C ASP A 36 -6.95 17.41 6.55
N TRP A 37 -6.52 17.62 5.31
CA TRP A 37 -7.17 18.60 4.40
C TRP A 37 -8.57 18.22 3.90
N SER A 38 -8.96 16.96 4.05
CA SER A 38 -10.24 16.43 3.58
C SER A 38 -11.43 16.89 4.42
N SER A 39 -11.20 17.69 5.46
CA SER A 39 -12.22 18.07 6.42
C SER A 39 -13.42 18.85 5.87
N PRO A 40 -13.32 19.71 4.83
CA PRO A 40 -14.47 20.50 4.41
C PRO A 40 -15.62 19.72 3.80
N ILE A 41 -15.34 18.52 3.26
CA ILE A 41 -16.34 17.69 2.55
C ILE A 41 -17.08 16.74 3.51
N GLN A 42 -16.70 16.71 4.78
CA GLN A 42 -17.32 15.82 5.79
C GLN A 42 -18.81 16.10 6.06
N SER A 43 -19.33 17.25 5.64
CA SER A 43 -20.75 17.57 5.79
C SER A 43 -21.67 16.78 4.88
N SER A 44 -21.15 16.10 3.86
CA SER A 44 -21.95 15.34 2.88
C SER A 44 -21.52 13.87 2.81
N LYS A 45 -21.58 13.16 3.93
CA LYS A 45 -21.27 11.71 4.01
C LYS A 45 -22.03 10.84 3.02
N SER A 46 -23.08 11.35 2.39
CA SER A 46 -23.90 10.64 1.41
C SER A 46 -23.69 11.11 -0.03
N SER A 47 -22.88 12.13 -0.29
CA SER A 47 -22.64 12.57 -1.66
C SER A 47 -21.55 11.71 -2.31
N THR A 48 -21.86 11.22 -3.50
CA THR A 48 -20.89 10.58 -4.38
C THR A 48 -20.67 11.49 -5.59
N TYR A 49 -19.48 11.40 -6.16
CA TYR A 49 -19.13 12.18 -7.36
C TYR A 49 -19.50 11.45 -8.65
N GLY A 50 -20.11 10.24 -8.56
CA GLY A 50 -20.40 9.40 -9.71
C GLY A 50 -19.16 8.74 -10.32
N SER A 51 -18.05 8.74 -9.57
CA SER A 51 -16.77 8.12 -9.93
C SER A 51 -16.15 7.52 -8.69
N ALA A 52 -15.93 6.22 -8.67
CA ALA A 52 -15.40 5.52 -7.50
C ALA A 52 -13.99 5.99 -7.13
N ILE A 53 -13.17 6.39 -8.10
CA ILE A 53 -11.84 6.96 -7.84
C ILE A 53 -11.94 8.34 -7.18
N LEU A 54 -12.84 9.22 -7.63
CA LEU A 54 -13.02 10.53 -7.01
C LEU A 54 -13.60 10.41 -5.60
N ASP A 55 -14.51 9.47 -5.38
CA ASP A 55 -15.06 9.18 -4.06
C ASP A 55 -13.95 8.66 -3.12
N TRP A 56 -13.06 7.80 -3.61
CA TRP A 56 -11.89 7.34 -2.84
C TRP A 56 -10.92 8.48 -2.55
N LEU A 57 -10.55 9.27 -3.56
CA LEU A 57 -9.63 10.41 -3.42
C LEU A 57 -10.16 11.46 -2.43
N SER A 58 -11.47 11.70 -2.38
CA SER A 58 -12.08 12.67 -1.47
C SER A 58 -11.92 12.30 0.01
N GLU A 59 -11.80 11.00 0.29
CA GLU A 59 -11.66 10.46 1.64
C GLU A 59 -10.22 10.07 1.98
N TYR A 60 -9.35 10.01 0.96
CA TYR A 60 -7.97 9.54 1.12
C TYR A 60 -7.14 10.50 1.99
N ARG A 61 -6.50 9.98 2.99
CA ARG A 61 -5.72 10.75 3.98
C ARG A 61 -4.28 10.24 4.15
N GLY A 62 -3.76 9.48 3.18
CA GLY A 62 -2.49 8.79 3.37
C GLY A 62 -2.66 7.54 4.22
N GLY A 63 -1.73 7.27 5.15
CA GLY A 63 -1.80 6.08 6.00
C GLY A 63 -1.36 4.79 5.29
N TRP A 64 -1.79 3.67 5.80
CA TRP A 64 -1.54 2.34 5.24
C TRP A 64 -2.86 1.57 5.16
N GLN A 65 -3.46 1.59 3.98
CA GLN A 65 -4.72 0.91 3.68
C GLN A 65 -4.49 -0.53 3.21
N VAL A 66 -5.58 -1.30 3.21
CA VAL A 66 -5.68 -2.61 2.57
C VAL A 66 -6.57 -2.50 1.35
N LEU A 67 -6.09 -3.00 0.23
CA LEU A 67 -6.84 -3.11 -1.01
C LEU A 67 -7.45 -4.51 -1.07
N PHE A 68 -8.79 -4.61 -0.85
CA PHE A 68 -9.47 -5.90 -0.77
C PHE A 68 -11.01 -5.74 -0.86
N PRO A 69 -11.75 -6.67 -1.50
CA PRO A 69 -11.32 -7.80 -2.31
C PRO A 69 -10.96 -7.41 -3.76
N ASN A 70 -10.94 -6.11 -4.04
CA ASN A 70 -10.54 -5.46 -5.28
C ASN A 70 -9.36 -4.52 -5.05
N ALA A 71 -8.52 -4.32 -6.05
CA ALA A 71 -7.43 -3.34 -6.06
C ALA A 71 -7.38 -2.63 -7.43
N GLY A 72 -7.26 -1.30 -7.45
CA GLY A 72 -7.38 -0.49 -8.66
C GLY A 72 -8.84 -0.23 -9.05
N ASN A 73 -9.12 -0.27 -10.35
CA ASN A 73 -10.39 0.19 -10.92
C ASN A 73 -11.63 -0.49 -10.34
N GLU A 74 -12.73 0.28 -10.29
CA GLU A 74 -14.06 -0.26 -9.99
C GLU A 74 -14.51 -1.27 -11.05
N ASN A 75 -15.25 -2.28 -10.65
CA ASN A 75 -15.73 -3.33 -11.53
C ASN A 75 -16.88 -4.11 -10.89
N THR A 76 -17.44 -5.08 -11.63
CA THR A 76 -18.49 -5.98 -11.12
C THR A 76 -18.06 -7.42 -11.32
N VAL A 77 -18.00 -8.19 -10.22
CA VAL A 77 -17.66 -9.62 -10.25
C VAL A 77 -18.73 -10.42 -9.52
N MET A 78 -19.18 -11.51 -10.13
CA MET A 78 -20.28 -12.35 -9.59
C MET A 78 -21.55 -11.55 -9.25
N GLY A 79 -21.84 -10.48 -9.98
CA GLY A 79 -22.97 -9.59 -9.72
C GLY A 79 -22.76 -8.58 -8.58
N VAL A 80 -21.60 -8.57 -7.95
CA VAL A 80 -21.25 -7.65 -6.85
C VAL A 80 -20.48 -6.47 -7.42
N PRO A 81 -20.98 -5.22 -7.29
CA PRO A 81 -20.23 -4.03 -7.63
C PRO A 81 -19.12 -3.78 -6.58
N LEU A 82 -17.91 -3.66 -7.05
CA LEU A 82 -16.72 -3.42 -6.24
C LEU A 82 -16.17 -2.03 -6.54
N PRO A 83 -16.00 -1.16 -5.53
CA PRO A 83 -15.49 0.18 -5.72
C PRO A 83 -13.98 0.18 -6.04
N PHE A 84 -13.46 1.35 -6.40
CA PHE A 84 -12.03 1.56 -6.55
C PHE A 84 -11.29 1.16 -5.27
N HIS A 85 -10.23 0.37 -5.39
CA HIS A 85 -9.45 -0.22 -4.29
C HIS A 85 -10.22 -1.16 -3.34
N GLY A 86 -11.42 -1.57 -3.73
CA GLY A 86 -12.26 -2.45 -2.92
C GLY A 86 -12.97 -1.72 -1.79
N GLU A 87 -13.69 -2.47 -0.99
CA GLU A 87 -14.55 -1.93 0.05
C GLU A 87 -13.96 -2.04 1.46
N PHE A 88 -12.94 -2.90 1.67
CA PHE A 88 -12.45 -3.18 3.02
C PHE A 88 -11.91 -1.93 3.72
N GLY A 89 -11.19 -1.06 3.03
CA GLY A 89 -10.66 0.19 3.56
C GLY A 89 -11.73 1.19 4.05
N ARG A 90 -13.02 0.92 3.76
CA ARG A 90 -14.17 1.74 4.19
C ARG A 90 -15.11 0.98 5.13
N THR A 91 -14.74 -0.24 5.52
CA THR A 91 -15.57 -1.12 6.34
C THR A 91 -15.21 -0.98 7.81
N GLU A 92 -16.21 -0.80 8.66
CA GLU A 92 -16.04 -0.90 10.11
C GLU A 92 -15.66 -2.33 10.48
N THR A 93 -14.60 -2.48 11.29
CA THR A 93 -14.09 -3.79 11.69
C THR A 93 -14.51 -4.16 13.10
N THR A 94 -14.69 -5.45 13.34
CA THR A 94 -14.87 -5.99 14.70
C THR A 94 -13.50 -6.20 15.33
N VAL A 95 -13.29 -5.62 16.50
CA VAL A 95 -12.12 -5.89 17.35
C VAL A 95 -12.27 -7.26 18.01
N VAL A 96 -11.46 -8.22 17.58
CA VAL A 96 -11.45 -9.59 18.15
C VAL A 96 -10.65 -9.63 19.44
N SER A 97 -9.49 -8.98 19.46
CA SER A 97 -8.69 -8.83 20.68
C SER A 97 -7.79 -7.59 20.61
N LYS A 98 -7.53 -6.98 21.77
CA LYS A 98 -6.61 -5.85 21.89
C LYS A 98 -5.75 -6.00 23.15
N LYS A 99 -4.43 -5.93 22.96
CA LYS A 99 -3.41 -5.84 24.02
C LYS A 99 -2.59 -4.56 23.81
N LYS A 100 -1.64 -4.29 24.70
CA LYS A 100 -0.78 -3.10 24.60
C LYS A 100 0.00 -3.03 23.29
N SER A 101 0.46 -4.17 22.76
CA SER A 101 1.32 -4.28 21.56
C SER A 101 0.74 -5.20 20.47
N GLU A 102 -0.50 -5.62 20.61
CA GLU A 102 -1.17 -6.51 19.64
C GLU A 102 -2.64 -6.16 19.49
N LEU A 103 -3.12 -6.16 18.26
CA LEU A 103 -4.51 -5.94 17.90
C LEU A 103 -4.92 -6.97 16.85
N VAL A 104 -6.08 -7.59 17.04
CA VAL A 104 -6.71 -8.45 16.03
C VAL A 104 -8.07 -7.88 15.68
N ILE A 105 -8.31 -7.65 14.40
CA ILE A 105 -9.57 -7.18 13.85
C ILE A 105 -10.04 -8.12 12.73
N LYS A 106 -11.34 -8.10 12.45
CA LYS A 106 -11.92 -8.80 11.29
C LYS A 106 -13.11 -8.04 10.71
N ALA A 107 -13.35 -8.19 9.42
CA ALA A 107 -14.57 -7.77 8.76
C ALA A 107 -14.85 -8.64 7.53
N GLY A 108 -16.12 -8.76 7.16
CA GLY A 108 -16.58 -9.36 5.91
C GLY A 108 -16.68 -8.34 4.79
N THR A 109 -16.80 -8.84 3.56
CA THR A 109 -17.05 -8.06 2.35
C THR A 109 -18.34 -8.54 1.65
N ARG A 110 -18.81 -7.81 0.61
CA ARG A 110 -19.99 -8.22 -0.18
C ARG A 110 -19.77 -9.51 -0.94
N LEU A 111 -18.55 -9.73 -1.46
CA LEU A 111 -18.14 -11.10 -1.77
C LEU A 111 -18.00 -11.81 -0.42
N PRO A 112 -18.51 -13.04 -0.25
CA PRO A 112 -18.57 -13.70 1.05
C PRO A 112 -17.19 -14.13 1.57
N LEU A 113 -16.30 -13.18 1.69
CA LEU A 113 -14.94 -13.29 2.19
C LEU A 113 -14.81 -12.55 3.51
N VAL A 114 -14.12 -13.14 4.47
CA VAL A 114 -13.78 -12.50 5.74
C VAL A 114 -12.27 -12.30 5.82
N LEU A 115 -11.85 -11.06 5.97
CA LEU A 115 -10.45 -10.71 6.20
C LEU A 115 -10.22 -10.48 7.70
N THR A 116 -9.27 -11.22 8.27
CA THR A 116 -8.76 -11.03 9.62
C THR A 116 -7.35 -10.45 9.55
N ARG A 117 -7.07 -9.38 10.32
CA ARG A 117 -5.74 -8.76 10.40
C ARG A 117 -5.24 -8.74 11.84
N THR A 118 -3.98 -9.08 12.01
CA THR A 118 -3.25 -9.00 13.29
C THR A 118 -2.10 -8.03 13.16
N TYR A 119 -2.08 -7.00 13.98
CA TYR A 119 -0.98 -6.06 14.13
C TYR A 119 -0.21 -6.39 15.40
N LYS A 120 1.09 -6.63 15.29
CA LYS A 120 1.93 -6.98 16.43
C LYS A 120 3.22 -6.17 16.43
N LEU A 121 3.44 -5.43 17.50
CA LEU A 121 4.72 -4.76 17.75
C LEU A 121 5.66 -5.72 18.47
N VAL A 122 6.82 -5.98 17.87
CA VAL A 122 7.83 -6.89 18.43
C VAL A 122 8.41 -6.28 19.72
N PRO A 123 8.46 -7.01 20.85
CA PRO A 123 8.97 -6.47 22.11
C PRO A 123 10.37 -5.87 21.96
N ASN A 124 10.56 -4.65 22.48
CA ASN A 124 11.83 -3.92 22.52
C ASN A 124 12.50 -3.70 21.14
N LYS A 125 11.77 -3.83 20.03
CA LYS A 125 12.29 -3.61 18.67
C LYS A 125 11.41 -2.64 17.90
N PRO A 126 11.96 -1.81 17.00
CA PRO A 126 11.18 -0.93 16.13
C PRO A 126 10.61 -1.70 14.93
N ILE A 127 9.81 -2.74 15.20
CA ILE A 127 9.27 -3.66 14.19
C ILE A 127 7.77 -3.85 14.43
N LEU A 128 7.00 -3.64 13.35
CA LEU A 128 5.59 -3.98 13.23
C LEU A 128 5.45 -5.19 12.30
N GLN A 129 4.85 -6.25 12.79
CA GLN A 129 4.42 -7.40 11.99
C GLN A 129 2.91 -7.34 11.77
N ILE A 130 2.50 -7.49 10.53
CA ILE A 130 1.10 -7.61 10.12
C ILE A 130 0.92 -9.02 9.58
N LYS A 131 -0.02 -9.77 10.15
CA LYS A 131 -0.48 -11.04 9.62
C LYS A 131 -1.93 -10.91 9.19
N GLN A 132 -2.27 -11.54 8.10
CA GLN A 132 -3.60 -11.48 7.51
C GLN A 132 -4.05 -12.88 7.11
N SER A 133 -5.35 -13.12 7.18
CA SER A 133 -5.97 -14.31 6.62
C SER A 133 -7.33 -13.97 6.02
N VAL A 134 -7.59 -14.51 4.84
CA VAL A 134 -8.87 -14.43 4.15
C VAL A 134 -9.51 -15.80 4.18
N SER A 135 -10.77 -15.89 4.64
CA SER A 135 -11.61 -17.10 4.58
C SER A 135 -12.77 -16.91 3.62
N ASN A 136 -13.17 -17.98 2.94
CA ASN A 136 -14.39 -18.02 2.13
C ASN A 136 -15.53 -18.63 2.96
N GLU A 137 -16.56 -17.83 3.26
CA GLU A 137 -17.72 -18.21 4.07
C GLU A 137 -18.92 -18.69 3.22
N SER A 138 -18.68 -19.02 1.93
CA SER A 138 -19.73 -19.48 1.01
C SER A 138 -19.51 -20.91 0.55
N ASP A 139 -20.50 -21.43 -0.20
CA ASP A 139 -20.46 -22.78 -0.81
C ASP A 139 -19.93 -22.77 -2.26
N SER A 140 -19.33 -21.66 -2.70
CA SER A 140 -18.79 -21.51 -4.05
C SER A 140 -17.34 -20.96 -4.01
N PRO A 141 -16.50 -21.26 -5.01
CA PRO A 141 -15.20 -20.63 -5.12
C PRO A 141 -15.34 -19.12 -5.38
N ILE A 142 -14.69 -18.29 -4.57
CA ILE A 142 -14.76 -16.83 -4.66
C ILE A 142 -13.43 -16.26 -5.12
N PRO A 143 -13.41 -15.45 -6.20
CA PRO A 143 -12.22 -14.74 -6.63
C PRO A 143 -11.97 -13.50 -5.79
N PHE A 144 -10.69 -13.13 -5.63
CA PHE A 144 -10.28 -11.87 -5.04
C PHE A 144 -8.88 -11.47 -5.51
N ILE A 145 -8.56 -10.21 -5.36
CA ILE A 145 -7.22 -9.66 -5.42
C ILE A 145 -6.92 -8.90 -4.13
N TRP A 146 -5.66 -8.78 -3.81
CA TRP A 146 -5.20 -8.34 -2.51
C TRP A 146 -3.99 -7.44 -2.62
N GLY A 147 -3.94 -6.38 -1.83
CA GLY A 147 -2.80 -5.47 -1.79
C GLY A 147 -2.69 -4.70 -0.48
N GLU A 148 -1.51 -4.21 -0.24
CA GLU A 148 -1.17 -3.28 0.83
C GLU A 148 -0.86 -1.92 0.21
N HIS A 149 -1.30 -0.83 0.81
CA HIS A 149 -1.12 0.52 0.29
C HIS A 149 -0.49 1.45 1.34
N PRO A 150 0.77 1.21 1.75
CA PRO A 150 1.47 2.11 2.66
C PRO A 150 1.95 3.36 1.93
N ALA A 151 1.45 4.52 2.32
CA ALA A 151 1.86 5.83 1.85
C ALA A 151 2.94 6.40 2.77
N PHE A 152 4.21 6.29 2.39
CA PHE A 152 5.31 6.85 3.17
C PHE A 152 5.52 8.33 2.85
N SER A 153 5.79 9.14 3.88
CA SER A 153 6.18 10.54 3.73
C SER A 153 7.70 10.65 3.64
N LEU A 154 8.26 10.30 2.48
CA LEU A 154 9.71 10.38 2.27
C LEU A 154 10.12 11.80 1.90
N PRO A 155 11.12 12.42 2.56
CA PRO A 155 11.69 13.69 2.12
C PRO A 155 12.25 13.62 0.69
N ARG A 156 12.20 14.73 -0.04
CA ARG A 156 12.88 14.87 -1.34
C ARG A 156 14.37 14.55 -1.21
N GLY A 157 14.98 13.98 -2.23
CA GLY A 157 16.35 13.48 -2.22
C GLY A 157 16.54 12.15 -1.46
N SER A 158 15.49 11.59 -0.84
CA SER A 158 15.57 10.29 -0.16
C SER A 158 15.86 9.17 -1.14
N LYS A 159 16.69 8.21 -0.74
CA LYS A 159 17.02 7.03 -1.55
C LYS A 159 16.10 5.87 -1.22
N ILE A 160 15.81 5.07 -2.23
CA ILE A 160 15.00 3.86 -2.19
C ILE A 160 15.82 2.71 -2.76
N ASN A 161 15.99 1.66 -1.99
CA ASN A 161 16.68 0.44 -2.39
C ASN A 161 15.69 -0.73 -2.36
N LEU A 162 15.57 -1.43 -3.47
CA LEU A 162 14.80 -2.67 -3.61
C LEU A 162 15.40 -3.55 -4.72
N PRO A 163 15.07 -4.84 -4.74
CA PRO A 163 15.63 -5.76 -5.74
C PRO A 163 15.35 -5.28 -7.16
N THR A 164 16.31 -5.50 -8.07
CA THR A 164 16.11 -5.23 -9.51
C THR A 164 15.00 -6.11 -10.08
N GLY A 165 14.41 -5.69 -11.21
CA GLY A 165 13.37 -6.42 -11.90
C GLY A 165 12.64 -5.56 -12.92
N PRO A 166 11.76 -6.16 -13.72
CA PRO A 166 11.05 -5.45 -14.78
C PRO A 166 10.05 -4.44 -14.20
N ILE A 167 9.90 -3.33 -14.94
CA ILE A 167 8.95 -2.25 -14.63
C ILE A 167 8.07 -2.05 -15.85
N LEU A 168 6.78 -1.83 -15.61
CA LEU A 168 5.83 -1.21 -16.54
C LEU A 168 5.37 0.12 -15.96
N VAL A 169 5.49 1.21 -16.71
CA VAL A 169 4.83 2.48 -16.37
C VAL A 169 3.34 2.36 -16.69
N ASP A 170 2.46 2.87 -15.82
CA ASP A 170 1.02 2.84 -16.08
C ASP A 170 0.71 3.47 -17.44
N ALA A 171 -0.22 2.85 -18.16
CA ALA A 171 -0.61 3.32 -19.50
C ALA A 171 -1.48 4.58 -19.47
N ASN A 172 -2.13 4.85 -18.33
CA ASN A 172 -2.92 6.05 -18.13
C ASN A 172 -2.02 7.19 -17.64
N GLU A 173 -2.41 8.42 -17.97
CA GLU A 173 -1.77 9.58 -17.38
C GLU A 173 -2.26 9.77 -15.95
N MET A 174 -1.32 9.90 -15.01
CA MET A 174 -1.61 10.08 -13.58
C MET A 174 -1.94 11.53 -13.22
N GLY A 175 -1.52 12.47 -14.04
CA GLY A 175 -1.72 13.90 -13.84
C GLY A 175 -0.84 14.75 -14.75
N GLU A 176 -0.93 16.09 -14.58
CA GLU A 176 -0.18 17.05 -15.39
C GLU A 176 1.34 17.00 -15.15
N LEU A 177 1.75 16.49 -13.98
CA LEU A 177 3.16 16.44 -13.56
C LEU A 177 3.81 15.09 -13.82
N GLN A 178 3.18 14.24 -14.62
CA GLN A 178 3.76 12.94 -14.96
C GLN A 178 5.05 13.11 -15.77
N ASP A 179 6.16 12.61 -15.22
CA ASP A 179 7.49 12.70 -15.83
C ASP A 179 7.89 11.44 -16.63
N VAL A 180 7.31 10.29 -16.29
CA VAL A 180 7.57 8.99 -16.93
C VAL A 180 6.70 8.80 -18.18
N LYS A 181 7.21 8.07 -19.20
CA LYS A 181 6.48 7.81 -20.44
C LYS A 181 5.42 6.73 -20.23
N PRO A 182 4.10 7.03 -20.41
CA PRO A 182 3.02 6.05 -20.24
C PRO A 182 3.22 4.79 -21.09
N GLY A 183 2.92 3.62 -20.50
CA GLY A 183 3.00 2.32 -21.17
C GLY A 183 4.42 1.86 -21.51
N SER A 184 5.45 2.60 -21.12
CA SER A 184 6.84 2.19 -21.35
C SER A 184 7.30 1.13 -20.35
N THR A 185 8.31 0.38 -20.73
CA THR A 185 8.94 -0.63 -19.88
C THR A 185 10.37 -0.23 -19.53
N GLY A 186 10.84 -0.71 -18.39
CA GLY A 186 12.19 -0.51 -17.91
C GLY A 186 12.65 -1.64 -17.01
N THR A 187 13.78 -1.40 -16.35
CA THR A 187 14.31 -2.30 -15.30
C THR A 187 14.68 -1.43 -14.11
N TRP A 188 14.22 -1.80 -12.91
CA TRP A 188 14.55 -1.03 -11.69
C TRP A 188 16.06 -0.78 -11.59
N PRO A 189 16.50 0.48 -11.38
CA PRO A 189 15.66 1.62 -11.00
C PRO A 189 15.24 2.55 -12.17
N THR A 190 15.45 2.21 -13.43
CA THR A 190 15.30 3.16 -14.55
C THR A 190 14.12 2.86 -15.46
N VAL A 191 13.46 3.94 -15.89
CA VAL A 191 12.38 3.94 -16.89
C VAL A 191 12.56 5.10 -17.88
N PRO A 192 12.01 5.01 -19.10
CA PRO A 192 12.01 6.13 -20.04
C PRO A 192 11.21 7.32 -19.53
N ASP A 193 11.73 8.52 -19.73
CA ASP A 193 10.98 9.77 -19.55
C ASP A 193 10.10 10.10 -20.77
N ARG A 194 9.40 11.22 -20.73
CA ARG A 194 8.51 11.68 -21.81
C ARG A 194 9.24 12.30 -22.99
N VAL A 195 10.53 12.60 -22.88
CA VAL A 195 11.29 13.38 -23.89
C VAL A 195 12.46 12.61 -24.51
N GLY A 196 12.62 11.32 -24.17
CA GLY A 196 13.61 10.43 -24.77
C GLY A 196 14.86 10.20 -23.92
N GLY A 197 14.84 10.61 -22.66
CA GLY A 197 15.83 10.29 -21.63
C GLY A 197 15.42 9.14 -20.72
N GLN A 198 16.04 9.08 -19.56
CA GLN A 198 15.80 8.07 -18.52
C GLN A 198 15.61 8.74 -17.16
N ILE A 199 14.72 8.17 -16.34
CA ILE A 199 14.47 8.57 -14.96
C ILE A 199 14.95 7.48 -14.02
N ASP A 200 15.68 7.87 -12.97
CA ASP A 200 16.04 7.02 -11.85
C ASP A 200 14.97 7.12 -10.76
N LEU A 201 14.20 6.04 -10.58
CA LEU A 201 13.14 5.92 -9.58
C LEU A 201 13.68 5.66 -8.16
N SER A 202 14.96 5.36 -8.00
CA SER A 202 15.56 5.07 -6.68
C SER A 202 15.81 6.31 -5.84
N VAL A 203 15.51 7.49 -6.37
CA VAL A 203 15.62 8.77 -5.66
C VAL A 203 14.29 9.50 -5.71
N VAL A 204 13.80 9.93 -4.55
CA VAL A 204 12.63 10.83 -4.46
C VAL A 204 13.03 12.17 -5.08
N PRO A 205 12.38 12.64 -6.17
CA PRO A 205 12.84 13.81 -6.91
C PRO A 205 12.67 15.12 -6.12
N GLU A 206 13.47 16.12 -6.47
CA GLU A 206 13.32 17.49 -5.99
C GLU A 206 12.13 18.21 -6.65
N ALA A 207 11.79 17.83 -7.89
CA ALA A 207 10.65 18.37 -8.62
C ALA A 207 9.31 17.79 -8.14
N ASP A 208 8.23 18.52 -8.38
CA ASP A 208 6.87 18.00 -8.27
C ASP A 208 6.63 16.95 -9.36
N ILE A 209 6.01 15.80 -8.99
CA ILE A 209 5.73 14.68 -9.92
C ILE A 209 4.48 13.91 -9.52
N GLU A 210 3.87 13.25 -10.52
CA GLU A 210 2.77 12.31 -10.40
C GLU A 210 3.10 11.08 -11.25
N ARG A 211 3.26 9.88 -10.65
CA ARG A 211 3.58 8.69 -11.43
C ARG A 211 3.18 7.39 -10.75
N LEU A 212 2.79 6.40 -11.55
CA LEU A 212 2.51 5.03 -11.13
C LEU A 212 3.28 4.05 -12.02
N CYS A 213 4.00 3.14 -11.40
CA CYS A 213 4.74 2.08 -12.06
C CYS A 213 4.43 0.74 -11.40
N TYR A 214 4.49 -0.33 -12.18
CA TYR A 214 4.33 -1.70 -11.70
C TYR A 214 5.66 -2.43 -11.82
N LEU A 215 6.18 -2.89 -10.68
CA LEU A 215 7.33 -3.76 -10.64
C LEU A 215 6.78 -5.18 -10.50
N HIS A 216 6.67 -5.89 -11.61
CA HIS A 216 6.03 -7.20 -11.64
C HIS A 216 7.05 -8.34 -11.48
N ASP A 217 6.55 -9.54 -11.14
CA ASP A 217 7.35 -10.76 -11.01
C ASP A 217 8.59 -10.55 -10.12
N ARG A 218 8.36 -10.07 -8.91
CA ARG A 218 9.43 -9.71 -7.99
C ARG A 218 10.26 -10.92 -7.59
N PRO A 219 11.61 -10.87 -7.65
CA PRO A 219 12.47 -11.94 -7.17
C PRO A 219 12.50 -12.04 -5.65
N GLU A 220 12.28 -10.92 -4.95
CA GLU A 220 12.30 -10.80 -3.50
C GLU A 220 11.28 -9.74 -3.04
N GLY A 221 10.68 -9.99 -1.86
CA GLY A 221 9.63 -9.14 -1.29
C GLY A 221 10.16 -8.19 -0.23
N TRP A 222 10.95 -7.17 -0.62
CA TRP A 222 11.41 -6.15 0.32
C TRP A 222 11.71 -4.81 -0.37
N ALA A 223 11.70 -3.75 0.44
CA ALA A 223 12.24 -2.44 0.10
C ALA A 223 12.85 -1.79 1.33
N ALA A 224 13.92 -1.01 1.15
CA ALA A 224 14.50 -0.13 2.16
C ALA A 224 14.43 1.32 1.66
N MET A 225 14.04 2.25 2.53
CA MET A 225 13.81 3.65 2.18
C MET A 225 14.49 4.56 3.19
N GLN A 226 15.13 5.62 2.69
CA GLN A 226 15.69 6.67 3.54
C GLN A 226 14.55 7.58 4.03
N HIS A 227 14.50 7.81 5.34
CA HIS A 227 13.58 8.76 5.96
C HIS A 227 14.41 9.69 6.89
N GLY A 228 14.88 10.79 6.34
CA GLY A 228 15.81 11.68 7.01
C GLY A 228 17.12 10.97 7.35
N LYS A 229 17.46 10.88 8.65
CA LYS A 229 18.65 10.17 9.13
C LYS A 229 18.43 8.68 9.39
N LYS A 230 17.21 8.17 9.22
CA LYS A 230 16.84 6.78 9.45
C LYS A 230 16.71 6.02 8.12
N VAL A 231 16.81 4.71 8.21
CA VAL A 231 16.38 3.80 7.15
C VAL A 231 15.19 3.00 7.67
N ILE A 232 14.12 2.99 6.92
CA ILE A 232 12.95 2.15 7.16
C ILE A 232 12.91 1.03 6.12
N GLY A 233 12.35 -0.10 6.49
CA GLY A 233 12.17 -1.25 5.60
C GLY A 233 10.75 -1.76 5.65
N ILE A 234 10.32 -2.31 4.52
CA ILE A 234 9.13 -3.13 4.41
C ILE A 234 9.52 -4.44 3.74
N SER A 235 8.99 -5.55 4.24
CA SER A 235 9.11 -6.86 3.62
C SER A 235 7.75 -7.55 3.62
N TRP A 236 7.52 -8.43 2.64
CA TRP A 236 6.22 -9.03 2.43
C TRP A 236 6.30 -10.44 1.86
N ASP A 237 5.19 -11.16 1.97
CA ASP A 237 5.00 -12.51 1.47
C ASP A 237 4.85 -12.51 -0.06
N LEU A 238 5.84 -13.03 -0.78
CA LEU A 238 5.82 -13.10 -2.24
C LEU A 238 4.77 -14.08 -2.80
N GLU A 239 4.34 -15.10 -2.04
CA GLU A 239 3.28 -16.00 -2.49
C GLU A 239 1.92 -15.31 -2.53
N ALA A 240 1.73 -14.30 -1.65
CA ALA A 240 0.52 -13.49 -1.64
C ALA A 240 0.65 -12.24 -2.50
N PHE A 241 1.84 -11.64 -2.56
CA PHE A 241 2.10 -10.36 -3.22
C PHE A 241 3.33 -10.46 -4.14
N PRO A 242 3.21 -11.13 -5.30
CA PRO A 242 4.34 -11.31 -6.23
C PRO A 242 4.73 -10.03 -6.98
N HIS A 243 3.95 -8.97 -6.86
CA HIS A 243 4.13 -7.71 -7.55
C HIS A 243 4.22 -6.55 -6.59
N LEU A 244 4.67 -5.40 -7.09
CA LEU A 244 4.77 -4.16 -6.35
C LEU A 244 4.24 -3.02 -7.21
N TRP A 245 3.27 -2.24 -6.70
CA TRP A 245 2.93 -0.96 -7.27
C TRP A 245 3.78 0.11 -6.61
N PHE A 246 4.36 0.96 -7.42
CA PHE A 246 5.19 2.07 -7.00
C PHE A 246 4.52 3.36 -7.41
N TRP A 247 3.87 4.01 -6.46
CA TRP A 247 3.17 5.26 -6.69
C TRP A 247 3.87 6.42 -6.00
N GLN A 248 4.05 7.51 -6.75
CA GLN A 248 4.52 8.78 -6.20
C GLN A 248 3.57 9.90 -6.58
N GLU A 249 3.17 10.65 -5.55
CA GLU A 249 2.33 11.83 -5.63
C GLU A 249 2.99 12.92 -4.82
N ILE A 250 3.68 13.84 -5.52
CA ILE A 250 4.50 14.87 -4.92
C ILE A 250 4.12 16.22 -5.54
N GLY A 251 3.41 17.04 -4.79
CA GLY A 251 3.05 18.39 -5.20
C GLY A 251 2.03 18.50 -6.33
N GLY A 252 1.26 17.41 -6.62
CA GLY A 252 0.19 17.42 -7.61
C GLY A 252 -0.77 18.59 -7.43
N LYS A 253 -1.13 19.25 -8.52
CA LYS A 253 -1.87 20.54 -8.49
C LYS A 253 -3.38 20.33 -8.47
N GLY A 254 -3.85 19.20 -8.98
CA GLY A 254 -5.27 18.85 -9.07
C GLY A 254 -5.88 18.43 -7.72
N PHE A 255 -7.19 18.13 -7.76
CA PHE A 255 -7.91 17.52 -6.65
C PHE A 255 -7.40 16.09 -6.38
N PRO A 256 -7.22 15.69 -5.13
CA PRO A 256 -7.44 16.42 -3.87
C PRO A 256 -6.16 17.09 -3.33
N TRP A 257 -5.07 17.07 -4.08
CA TRP A 257 -3.73 17.36 -3.60
C TRP A 257 -3.45 18.85 -3.42
N PHE A 258 -3.79 19.67 -4.42
CA PHE A 258 -3.59 21.13 -4.42
C PHE A 258 -2.18 21.54 -3.96
N GLY A 259 -1.15 20.82 -4.42
CA GLY A 259 0.26 21.04 -4.11
C GLY A 259 0.74 20.53 -2.74
N ARG A 260 -0.10 19.83 -1.97
CA ARG A 260 0.21 19.46 -0.57
C ARG A 260 0.67 18.01 -0.39
N ALA A 261 0.53 17.17 -1.40
CA ALA A 261 0.92 15.77 -1.32
C ALA A 261 2.46 15.62 -1.28
N GLN A 262 2.93 14.69 -0.46
CA GLN A 262 4.30 14.20 -0.40
C GLN A 262 4.24 12.71 -0.08
N ILE A 263 3.96 11.92 -1.11
CA ILE A 263 3.73 10.47 -1.00
C ILE A 263 4.75 9.72 -1.85
N THR A 264 5.30 8.67 -1.28
CA THR A 264 5.92 7.55 -1.98
C THR A 264 5.31 6.28 -1.42
N ALA A 265 4.50 5.58 -2.20
CA ALA A 265 3.88 4.33 -1.81
C ALA A 265 4.67 3.14 -2.37
N ILE A 266 4.88 2.15 -1.53
CA ILE A 266 5.52 0.87 -1.83
C ILE A 266 4.46 -0.20 -1.55
N GLU A 267 3.75 -0.62 -2.57
CA GLU A 267 2.48 -1.33 -2.46
C GLU A 267 2.60 -2.79 -2.90
N PRO A 268 2.90 -3.74 -2.00
CA PRO A 268 2.83 -5.16 -2.32
C PRO A 268 1.43 -5.54 -2.81
N ALA A 269 1.35 -6.18 -3.98
CA ALA A 269 0.07 -6.49 -4.63
C ALA A 269 0.05 -7.89 -5.26
N SER A 270 -1.13 -8.50 -5.28
CA SER A 270 -1.34 -9.82 -5.88
C SER A 270 -1.51 -9.77 -7.40
N THR A 271 -1.68 -8.59 -7.99
CA THR A 271 -1.95 -8.38 -9.42
C THR A 271 -1.30 -7.11 -9.94
N TRP A 272 -1.19 -6.99 -11.26
CA TRP A 272 -0.81 -5.81 -12.03
C TRP A 272 -1.35 -5.94 -13.46
N PRO A 273 -1.62 -4.84 -14.19
CA PRO A 273 -1.82 -3.46 -13.71
C PRO A 273 -3.02 -3.31 -12.77
N SER A 274 -3.30 -2.10 -12.30
CA SER A 274 -4.36 -1.75 -11.35
C SER A 274 -5.78 -1.75 -11.97
N PHE A 275 -6.10 -2.73 -12.81
CA PHE A 275 -7.34 -2.77 -13.60
C PHE A 275 -8.52 -3.42 -12.88
N GLY A 276 -8.33 -3.85 -11.63
CA GLY A 276 -9.37 -4.42 -10.80
C GLY A 276 -9.57 -5.93 -10.94
N LEU A 277 -10.46 -6.47 -10.10
CA LEU A 277 -10.67 -7.92 -9.97
C LEU A 277 -11.20 -8.57 -11.24
N GLU A 278 -12.09 -7.92 -11.98
CA GLU A 278 -12.63 -8.47 -13.24
C GLU A 278 -11.52 -8.72 -14.26
N ALA A 279 -10.60 -7.76 -14.40
CA ALA A 279 -9.43 -7.90 -15.27
C ALA A 279 -8.49 -9.00 -14.78
N ALA A 280 -8.25 -9.09 -13.47
CA ALA A 280 -7.45 -10.15 -12.87
C ALA A 280 -8.04 -11.54 -13.07
N VAL A 281 -9.36 -11.69 -13.01
CA VAL A 281 -10.07 -12.94 -13.34
C VAL A 281 -9.84 -13.30 -14.82
N LYS A 282 -10.00 -12.34 -15.73
CA LYS A 282 -9.83 -12.56 -17.19
C LYS A 282 -8.38 -12.91 -17.55
N SER A 283 -7.40 -12.35 -16.86
CA SER A 283 -5.96 -12.62 -17.08
C SER A 283 -5.41 -13.82 -16.30
N GLY A 284 -6.21 -14.43 -15.43
CA GLY A 284 -5.79 -15.56 -14.58
C GLY A 284 -4.90 -15.16 -13.40
N GLN A 285 -4.85 -13.88 -13.04
CA GLN A 285 -4.08 -13.37 -11.89
C GLN A 285 -4.88 -13.34 -10.58
N ALA A 286 -6.21 -13.50 -10.63
CA ALA A 286 -7.02 -13.50 -9.42
C ALA A 286 -6.75 -14.76 -8.58
N PHE A 287 -6.71 -14.61 -7.27
CA PHE A 287 -6.80 -15.73 -6.36
C PHE A 287 -8.24 -16.25 -6.28
N TYR A 288 -8.38 -17.53 -6.02
CA TYR A 288 -9.65 -18.17 -5.73
C TYR A 288 -9.56 -18.92 -4.40
N LEU A 289 -10.54 -18.75 -3.54
CA LEU A 289 -10.72 -19.58 -2.36
C LEU A 289 -11.92 -20.51 -2.55
N LYS A 290 -11.72 -21.81 -2.35
CA LYS A 290 -12.80 -22.79 -2.28
C LYS A 290 -13.60 -22.59 -0.99
N PRO A 291 -14.83 -23.17 -0.89
CA PRO A 291 -15.61 -23.17 0.34
C PRO A 291 -14.79 -23.60 1.56
N GLY A 292 -14.79 -22.80 2.62
CA GLY A 292 -14.05 -23.04 3.85
C GLY A 292 -12.53 -22.94 3.77
N GLU A 293 -11.97 -22.63 2.60
CA GLU A 293 -10.53 -22.43 2.44
C GLU A 293 -10.07 -21.11 3.06
N VAL A 294 -8.83 -21.12 3.59
CA VAL A 294 -8.18 -19.94 4.18
C VAL A 294 -6.85 -19.70 3.50
N ARG A 295 -6.59 -18.46 3.09
CA ARG A 295 -5.28 -18.02 2.61
C ARG A 295 -4.70 -16.98 3.57
N SER A 296 -3.42 -17.11 3.88
CA SER A 296 -2.71 -16.19 4.78
C SER A 296 -1.62 -15.43 4.05
N ALA A 297 -1.27 -14.26 4.58
CA ALA A 297 -0.15 -13.45 4.15
C ALA A 297 0.47 -12.69 5.33
N TRP A 298 1.67 -12.17 5.12
CA TRP A 298 2.34 -11.33 6.09
C TRP A 298 3.01 -10.13 5.43
N THR A 299 3.14 -9.05 6.21
CA THR A 299 3.93 -7.87 5.86
C THR A 299 4.63 -7.38 7.12
N THR A 300 5.87 -6.93 7.02
CA THR A 300 6.65 -6.43 8.17
C THR A 300 7.21 -5.05 7.84
N PHE A 301 6.99 -4.09 8.73
CA PHE A 301 7.66 -2.79 8.73
C PHE A 301 8.73 -2.76 9.83
N SER A 302 9.87 -2.15 9.53
CA SER A 302 10.95 -2.03 10.51
C SER A 302 11.77 -0.76 10.33
N VAL A 303 12.44 -0.32 11.41
CA VAL A 303 13.42 0.77 11.37
C VAL A 303 14.80 0.20 11.62
N SER A 304 15.73 0.48 10.71
CA SER A 304 17.10 -0.03 10.75
C SER A 304 18.01 0.77 11.66
N THR A 305 19.06 0.12 12.16
CA THR A 305 20.24 0.76 12.76
C THR A 305 21.30 1.15 11.71
N VAL A 306 21.13 0.70 10.44
CA VAL A 306 22.02 1.09 9.32
C VAL A 306 21.96 2.60 9.12
N ALA A 307 23.11 3.22 8.91
CA ALA A 307 23.16 4.65 8.61
C ALA A 307 22.54 4.94 7.25
N ALA A 308 21.79 6.05 7.14
CA ALA A 308 21.07 6.41 5.90
C ALA A 308 21.99 6.48 4.66
N LYS A 309 23.25 6.91 4.81
CA LYS A 309 24.23 6.93 3.71
C LYS A 309 24.58 5.55 3.14
N ASP A 310 24.36 4.49 3.91
CA ASP A 310 24.71 3.11 3.55
C ASP A 310 23.50 2.31 3.05
N ILE A 311 22.36 2.94 2.81
CA ILE A 311 21.11 2.27 2.40
C ILE A 311 21.29 1.36 1.16
N MET A 312 22.09 1.78 0.19
CA MET A 312 22.35 0.99 -1.03
C MET A 312 23.23 -0.24 -0.79
N LYS A 313 23.78 -0.44 0.42
CA LYS A 313 24.52 -1.64 0.82
C LYS A 313 23.61 -2.73 1.39
N ILE A 314 22.35 -2.39 1.70
CA ILE A 314 21.35 -3.36 2.18
C ILE A 314 21.05 -4.32 1.04
N LYS A 315 21.14 -5.62 1.30
CA LYS A 315 20.90 -6.69 0.33
C LYS A 315 19.51 -7.32 0.49
N SER A 316 18.93 -7.24 1.69
CA SER A 316 17.58 -7.71 1.96
C SER A 316 17.01 -7.15 3.27
N VAL A 317 15.69 -7.23 3.40
CA VAL A 317 14.94 -7.08 4.66
C VAL A 317 14.10 -8.33 4.82
N ASP A 318 14.37 -9.13 5.84
CA ASP A 318 13.70 -10.42 6.02
C ASP A 318 12.30 -10.29 6.68
N SER A 319 11.57 -11.40 6.75
CA SER A 319 10.22 -11.46 7.35
C SER A 319 10.19 -11.10 8.85
N LYS A 320 11.34 -11.08 9.52
CA LYS A 320 11.48 -10.63 10.91
C LYS A 320 11.82 -9.14 11.01
N GLY A 321 11.97 -8.44 9.87
CA GLY A 321 12.34 -7.04 9.79
C GLY A 321 13.84 -6.78 10.05
N ILE A 322 14.69 -7.76 9.83
CA ILE A 322 16.14 -7.63 9.96
C ILE A 322 16.73 -7.24 8.61
N PHE A 323 17.61 -6.27 8.61
CA PHE A 323 18.35 -5.79 7.44
C PHE A 323 19.68 -6.56 7.31
N HIS A 324 19.98 -7.01 6.10
CA HIS A 324 21.17 -7.78 5.74
C HIS A 324 22.04 -7.07 4.70
#